data_e31e5c88570ea1714f68eb2827a24fc8
#
_entry.id   e31e5c88570ea1714f68eb2827a24fc8
#
_cell.length_a   1.000
_cell.length_b   1.000
_cell.length_c   1.000
_cell.angle_alpha   90.00
_cell.angle_beta   90.00
_cell.angle_gamma   90.00
#
_symmetry.space_group_name_H-M   'P 1'
#
loop_
_entity.id
_entity.type
_entity.pdbx_description
1 polymer ?
#
loop_
_entity_poly.entity_id
_entity_poly.type
_entity_poly.pdbx_seq_one_letter_code
_entity_poly.pdbx_strand_id
1 'polypeptide(L)'
;MKRQLLSGMVLFMVSAAVMAQQSFSSPEQATSALASAISEQNESAMNNLLGENWRDFLPPEGVDPEAVDRFLRDWNVHHKTVISGNVAHLVVGDNGWQLPIPVVKTASGWQFDMQEAAEEILTREIGRNELAAIEALHAYVDAQQSYFAMNQKYAQKIVSSEGKKDGLYWPVAPGETPSPLGPAFSPPQSGGGLPWLPIPHPAG
;
A
#
# COMPACT_ATOMS: atom_id res chain seq x y z
N MET A 1 -11.25 76.45 -16.42
CA MET A 1 -10.10 75.53 -16.15
C MET A 1 -10.61 74.32 -15.39
N LYS A 2 -10.89 73.22 -16.06
CA LYS A 2 -11.33 71.99 -15.42
C LYS A 2 -10.17 70.96 -15.50
N ARG A 3 -9.56 70.66 -14.34
CA ARG A 3 -8.54 69.62 -14.18
C ARG A 3 -9.25 68.27 -14.05
N GLN A 4 -9.08 67.42 -15.03
CA GLN A 4 -9.46 65.98 -14.92
C GLN A 4 -8.33 65.21 -14.27
N LEU A 5 -8.60 64.59 -13.13
CA LEU A 5 -7.75 63.64 -12.48
C LEU A 5 -8.03 62.25 -13.08
N LEU A 6 -7.10 61.71 -13.87
CA LEU A 6 -7.10 60.34 -14.28
C LEU A 6 -6.59 59.49 -13.09
N SER A 7 -7.51 58.75 -12.48
CA SER A 7 -7.20 57.75 -11.48
C SER A 7 -6.78 56.44 -12.19
N GLY A 8 -5.49 56.17 -12.26
CA GLY A 8 -4.96 54.92 -12.83
C GLY A 8 -5.20 53.78 -11.83
N MET A 9 -6.14 52.91 -12.17
CA MET A 9 -6.39 51.63 -11.43
C MET A 9 -5.35 50.62 -11.87
N VAL A 10 -4.32 50.41 -11.04
CA VAL A 10 -3.34 49.34 -11.24
C VAL A 10 -3.96 48.03 -10.79
N LEU A 11 -4.34 47.18 -11.76
CA LEU A 11 -4.85 45.83 -11.55
C LEU A 11 -3.66 44.93 -11.23
N PHE A 12 -3.44 44.63 -9.96
CA PHE A 12 -2.49 43.57 -9.53
C PHE A 12 -3.08 42.19 -9.91
N MET A 13 -2.63 41.64 -11.04
CA MET A 13 -2.84 40.21 -11.31
C MET A 13 -1.95 39.39 -10.40
N VAL A 14 -2.52 38.88 -9.31
CA VAL A 14 -1.90 37.80 -8.51
C VAL A 14 -2.01 36.52 -9.35
N SER A 15 -0.95 36.21 -10.08
CA SER A 15 -0.80 34.90 -10.71
C SER A 15 -0.58 33.89 -9.57
N ALA A 16 -1.60 33.12 -9.22
CA ALA A 16 -1.41 31.92 -8.44
C ALA A 16 -0.56 30.97 -9.29
N ALA A 17 0.71 30.82 -8.94
CA ALA A 17 1.56 29.81 -9.51
C ALA A 17 1.00 28.46 -9.04
N VAL A 18 0.23 27.79 -9.89
CA VAL A 18 -0.06 26.37 -9.73
C VAL A 18 1.30 25.69 -9.83
N MET A 19 1.79 25.12 -8.74
CA MET A 19 3.03 24.35 -8.72
C MET A 19 2.82 23.14 -9.62
N ALA A 20 3.35 23.21 -10.84
CA ALA A 20 3.27 22.11 -11.78
C ALA A 20 4.11 20.94 -11.23
N GLN A 21 3.55 19.76 -11.27
CA GLN A 21 4.25 18.52 -10.92
C GLN A 21 5.56 18.39 -11.71
N GLN A 22 6.60 17.90 -11.08
CA GLN A 22 7.92 17.77 -11.66
C GLN A 22 7.93 16.77 -12.83
N SER A 23 8.55 17.17 -13.95
CA SER A 23 8.75 16.34 -15.15
C SER A 23 10.22 15.97 -15.29
N PHE A 24 10.47 14.78 -15.84
CA PHE A 24 11.80 14.23 -16.05
C PHE A 24 12.06 13.89 -17.52
N SER A 25 13.32 13.88 -17.93
CA SER A 25 13.71 13.49 -19.28
C SER A 25 13.61 11.97 -19.50
N SER A 26 13.68 11.17 -18.41
CA SER A 26 13.50 9.72 -18.46
C SER A 26 12.77 9.21 -17.22
N PRO A 27 12.10 8.05 -17.31
CA PRO A 27 11.40 7.48 -16.16
C PRO A 27 12.37 6.98 -15.08
N GLU A 28 13.61 6.60 -15.41
CA GLU A 28 14.64 6.24 -14.45
C GLU A 28 15.04 7.41 -13.55
N GLN A 29 15.08 8.62 -14.11
CA GLN A 29 15.33 9.83 -13.32
C GLN A 29 14.17 10.10 -12.35
N ALA A 30 12.93 9.91 -12.79
CA ALA A 30 11.77 10.06 -11.93
C ALA A 30 11.80 9.06 -10.77
N THR A 31 12.04 7.78 -11.05
CA THR A 31 12.08 6.74 -10.02
C THR A 31 13.25 6.90 -9.04
N SER A 32 14.42 7.35 -9.53
CA SER A 32 15.56 7.67 -8.67
C SER A 32 15.29 8.86 -7.75
N ALA A 33 14.62 9.90 -8.28
CA ALA A 33 14.21 11.06 -7.49
C ALA A 33 13.21 10.66 -6.39
N LEU A 34 12.27 9.73 -6.68
CA LEU A 34 11.34 9.20 -5.70
C LEU A 34 12.07 8.43 -4.59
N ALA A 35 12.98 7.52 -4.94
CA ALA A 35 13.74 6.76 -3.95
C ALA A 35 14.59 7.68 -3.04
N SER A 36 15.20 8.73 -3.59
CA SER A 36 15.92 9.74 -2.81
C SER A 36 14.99 10.51 -1.88
N ALA A 37 13.84 10.98 -2.38
CA ALA A 37 12.86 11.70 -1.57
C ALA A 37 12.34 10.87 -0.41
N ILE A 38 12.12 9.56 -0.62
CA ILE A 38 11.70 8.60 0.41
C ILE A 38 12.84 8.41 1.43
N SER A 39 14.08 8.17 0.99
CA SER A 39 15.20 7.92 1.89
C SER A 39 15.56 9.13 2.75
N GLU A 40 15.39 10.32 2.20
CA GLU A 40 15.64 11.60 2.90
C GLU A 40 14.44 12.06 3.72
N GLN A 41 13.30 11.37 3.63
CA GLN A 41 12.01 11.79 4.22
C GLN A 41 11.64 13.23 3.80
N ASN A 42 11.96 13.56 2.54
CA ASN A 42 11.82 14.92 2.01
C ASN A 42 10.39 15.14 1.48
N GLU A 43 9.56 15.67 2.36
CA GLU A 43 8.15 15.94 2.07
C GLU A 43 7.93 16.92 0.92
N SER A 44 8.75 17.96 0.83
CA SER A 44 8.69 18.93 -0.26
C SER A 44 9.01 18.29 -1.61
N ALA A 45 10.01 17.41 -1.66
CA ALA A 45 10.32 16.63 -2.86
C ALA A 45 9.17 15.68 -3.23
N MET A 46 8.57 15.01 -2.24
CA MET A 46 7.40 14.15 -2.49
C MET A 46 6.21 14.93 -3.08
N ASN A 47 5.92 16.12 -2.56
CA ASN A 47 4.87 17.00 -3.09
C ASN A 47 5.15 17.41 -4.54
N ASN A 48 6.40 17.72 -4.87
CA ASN A 48 6.80 18.07 -6.23
C ASN A 48 6.71 16.90 -7.21
N LEU A 49 7.04 15.68 -6.74
CA LEU A 49 7.04 14.47 -7.54
C LEU A 49 5.64 13.91 -7.78
N LEU A 50 4.82 13.84 -6.72
CA LEU A 50 3.55 13.13 -6.71
C LEU A 50 2.33 14.06 -6.75
N GLY A 51 2.52 15.36 -6.54
CA GLY A 51 1.47 16.35 -6.37
C GLY A 51 1.16 16.59 -4.88
N GLU A 52 0.59 17.76 -4.55
CA GLU A 52 0.35 18.18 -3.15
C GLU A 52 -0.63 17.27 -2.40
N ASN A 53 -1.53 16.61 -3.14
CA ASN A 53 -2.57 15.74 -2.58
C ASN A 53 -2.21 14.25 -2.58
N TRP A 54 -0.94 13.88 -2.77
CA TRP A 54 -0.54 12.47 -2.83
C TRP A 54 -0.90 11.67 -1.58
N ARG A 55 -1.01 12.32 -0.42
CA ARG A 55 -1.43 11.68 0.83
C ARG A 55 -2.88 11.21 0.83
N ASP A 56 -3.74 11.83 0.02
CA ASP A 56 -5.15 11.43 -0.10
C ASP A 56 -5.31 10.03 -0.70
N PHE A 57 -4.25 9.53 -1.36
CA PHE A 57 -4.17 8.18 -1.94
C PHE A 57 -3.53 7.14 -1.02
N LEU A 58 -3.12 7.54 0.18
CA LEU A 58 -2.56 6.64 1.19
C LEU A 58 -3.63 6.23 2.21
N PRO A 59 -3.43 5.08 2.90
CA PRO A 59 -4.26 4.74 4.05
C PRO A 59 -4.27 5.84 5.11
N PRO A 60 -5.37 6.03 5.85
CA PRO A 60 -5.48 7.06 6.88
C PRO A 60 -4.40 6.97 7.98
N GLU A 61 -3.89 5.77 8.27
CA GLU A 61 -2.81 5.49 9.21
C GLU A 61 -1.42 5.91 8.68
N GLY A 62 -1.34 6.30 7.41
CA GLY A 62 -0.10 6.69 6.74
C GLY A 62 0.72 5.51 6.22
N VAL A 63 2.01 5.77 6.01
CA VAL A 63 2.97 4.78 5.47
C VAL A 63 3.65 4.05 6.62
N ASP A 64 3.58 2.72 6.63
CA ASP A 64 4.29 1.88 7.59
C ASP A 64 5.81 2.05 7.44
N PRO A 65 6.54 2.46 8.52
CA PRO A 65 8.00 2.64 8.45
C PRO A 65 8.76 1.38 8.04
N GLU A 66 8.32 0.19 8.48
CA GLU A 66 8.97 -1.07 8.08
C GLU A 66 8.84 -1.34 6.58
N ALA A 67 7.76 -0.87 6.02
CA ALA A 67 7.49 -0.97 4.61
C ALA A 67 8.38 -0.04 3.77
N VAL A 68 8.65 1.16 4.27
CA VAL A 68 9.63 2.08 3.68
C VAL A 68 11.03 1.46 3.73
N ASP A 69 11.42 0.89 4.87
CA ASP A 69 12.71 0.24 5.04
C ASP A 69 12.88 -0.97 4.10
N ARG A 70 11.82 -1.77 3.90
CA ARG A 70 11.82 -2.86 2.90
C ARG A 70 12.03 -2.33 1.49
N PHE A 71 11.26 -1.33 1.09
CA PHE A 71 11.39 -0.71 -0.23
C PHE A 71 12.82 -0.20 -0.48
N LEU A 72 13.42 0.51 0.47
CA LEU A 72 14.78 1.04 0.33
C LEU A 72 15.85 -0.07 0.30
N ARG A 73 15.68 -1.15 1.06
CA ARG A 73 16.55 -2.33 0.96
C ARG A 73 16.45 -2.97 -0.41
N ASP A 74 15.23 -3.23 -0.88
CA ASP A 74 14.98 -3.88 -2.17
C ASP A 74 15.46 -3.02 -3.33
N TRP A 75 15.30 -1.69 -3.24
CA TRP A 75 15.88 -0.73 -4.19
C TRP A 75 17.40 -0.88 -4.28
N ASN A 76 18.08 -0.98 -3.15
CA ASN A 76 19.53 -1.10 -3.10
C ASN A 76 20.03 -2.46 -3.61
N VAL A 77 19.25 -3.52 -3.46
CA VAL A 77 19.61 -4.86 -3.98
C VAL A 77 19.46 -4.90 -5.49
N HIS A 78 18.29 -4.56 -5.99
CA HIS A 78 18.00 -4.53 -7.42
C HIS A 78 16.84 -3.57 -7.70
N HIS A 79 17.00 -2.74 -8.72
CA HIS A 79 15.89 -1.94 -9.26
C HIS A 79 16.02 -1.77 -10.77
N LYS A 80 14.91 -1.70 -11.43
CA LYS A 80 14.84 -1.42 -12.87
C LYS A 80 13.52 -0.72 -13.20
N THR A 81 13.57 0.09 -14.25
CA THR A 81 12.37 0.69 -14.84
C THR A 81 11.98 -0.09 -16.09
N VAL A 82 10.76 -0.58 -16.14
CA VAL A 82 10.19 -1.32 -17.27
C VAL A 82 9.27 -0.38 -18.03
N ILE A 83 9.58 -0.12 -19.30
CA ILE A 83 8.83 0.81 -20.16
C ILE A 83 7.95 0.01 -21.10
N SER A 84 6.66 0.37 -21.16
CA SER A 84 5.69 -0.15 -22.11
C SER A 84 4.95 1.02 -22.77
N GLY A 85 5.34 1.38 -23.99
CA GLY A 85 4.78 2.54 -24.68
C GLY A 85 5.05 3.85 -23.95
N ASN A 86 3.99 4.50 -23.48
CA ASN A 86 4.05 5.77 -22.76
C ASN A 86 3.98 5.60 -21.23
N VAL A 87 4.04 4.38 -20.72
CA VAL A 87 3.97 4.07 -19.30
C VAL A 87 5.23 3.32 -18.88
N ALA A 88 5.76 3.68 -17.73
CA ALA A 88 6.89 3.02 -17.12
C ALA A 88 6.58 2.64 -15.68
N HIS A 89 7.06 1.49 -15.25
CA HIS A 89 6.90 0.97 -13.89
C HIS A 89 8.25 0.70 -13.26
N LEU A 90 8.40 1.08 -12.00
CA LEU A 90 9.54 0.71 -11.18
C LEU A 90 9.35 -0.70 -10.63
N VAL A 91 10.34 -1.55 -10.86
CA VAL A 91 10.46 -2.89 -10.28
C VAL A 91 11.62 -2.90 -9.31
N VAL A 92 11.45 -3.39 -8.09
CA VAL A 92 12.48 -3.47 -7.06
C VAL A 92 12.56 -4.86 -6.45
N GLY A 93 13.75 -5.19 -5.96
CA GLY A 93 14.05 -6.49 -5.35
C GLY A 93 14.12 -7.64 -6.34
N ASP A 94 14.58 -8.79 -5.87
CA ASP A 94 14.74 -10.00 -6.68
C ASP A 94 13.41 -10.70 -6.96
N ASN A 95 12.38 -10.43 -6.17
CA ASN A 95 11.02 -10.97 -6.35
C ASN A 95 10.23 -10.27 -7.46
N GLY A 96 10.77 -9.18 -8.04
CA GLY A 96 10.14 -8.45 -9.13
C GLY A 96 8.91 -7.64 -8.71
N TRP A 97 8.84 -7.23 -7.43
CA TRP A 97 7.75 -6.38 -6.98
C TRP A 97 7.73 -5.05 -7.74
N GLN A 98 6.55 -4.67 -8.18
CA GLN A 98 6.33 -3.46 -8.96
C GLN A 98 5.64 -2.40 -8.12
N LEU A 99 6.23 -1.17 -8.10
CA LEU A 99 5.60 -0.02 -7.48
C LEU A 99 4.26 0.28 -8.17
N PRO A 100 3.16 0.45 -7.43
CA PRO A 100 1.85 0.71 -8.02
C PRO A 100 1.68 2.12 -8.59
N ILE A 101 2.67 2.98 -8.43
CA ILE A 101 2.66 4.35 -8.97
C ILE A 101 3.38 4.34 -10.32
N PRO A 102 2.67 4.43 -11.46
CA PRO A 102 3.29 4.46 -12.77
C PRO A 102 3.92 5.83 -13.04
N VAL A 103 4.89 5.83 -13.94
CA VAL A 103 5.48 7.04 -14.54
C VAL A 103 4.99 7.13 -15.96
N VAL A 104 4.25 8.18 -16.30
CA VAL A 104 3.64 8.36 -17.62
C VAL A 104 4.35 9.44 -18.43
N LYS A 105 4.42 9.23 -19.74
CA LYS A 105 5.01 10.18 -20.67
C LYS A 105 3.97 11.22 -21.07
N THR A 106 4.25 12.48 -20.76
CA THR A 106 3.45 13.65 -21.08
C THR A 106 4.15 14.53 -22.14
N ALA A 107 3.54 15.61 -22.54
CA ALA A 107 4.17 16.59 -23.44
C ALA A 107 5.39 17.28 -22.80
N SER A 108 5.44 17.37 -21.47
CA SER A 108 6.53 17.99 -20.70
C SER A 108 7.63 17.01 -20.27
N GLY A 109 7.43 15.72 -20.47
CA GLY A 109 8.36 14.68 -20.04
C GLY A 109 7.66 13.56 -19.27
N TRP A 110 8.42 12.83 -18.43
CA TRP A 110 7.92 11.74 -17.62
C TRP A 110 7.49 12.25 -16.25
N GLN A 111 6.29 11.88 -15.80
CA GLN A 111 5.69 12.30 -14.52
C GLN A 111 5.03 11.11 -13.85
N PHE A 112 4.95 11.11 -12.52
CA PHE A 112 4.15 10.12 -11.78
C PHE A 112 2.65 10.39 -11.99
N ASP A 113 1.86 9.32 -12.09
CA ASP A 113 0.41 9.40 -12.20
C ASP A 113 -0.25 8.81 -10.94
N MET A 114 -0.68 9.70 -10.04
CA MET A 114 -1.32 9.30 -8.79
C MET A 114 -2.78 8.87 -8.99
N GLN A 115 -3.43 9.26 -10.07
CA GLN A 115 -4.78 8.82 -10.35
C GLN A 115 -4.79 7.34 -10.78
N GLU A 116 -3.91 6.97 -11.70
CA GLU A 116 -3.70 5.56 -12.08
C GLU A 116 -3.18 4.74 -10.87
N ALA A 117 -2.32 5.33 -10.04
CA ALA A 117 -1.84 4.70 -8.81
C ALA A 117 -2.98 4.34 -7.86
N ALA A 118 -3.98 5.20 -7.69
CA ALA A 118 -5.12 4.96 -6.81
C ALA A 118 -5.93 3.74 -7.25
N GLU A 119 -6.15 3.56 -8.55
CA GLU A 119 -6.87 2.42 -9.11
C GLU A 119 -6.08 1.12 -8.91
N GLU A 120 -4.79 1.15 -9.15
CA GLU A 120 -3.90 -0.02 -8.95
C GLU A 120 -3.80 -0.40 -7.45
N ILE A 121 -3.66 0.57 -6.56
CA ILE A 121 -3.63 0.37 -5.11
C ILE A 121 -4.93 -0.30 -4.65
N LEU A 122 -6.09 0.22 -5.06
CA LEU A 122 -7.39 -0.34 -4.74
C LEU A 122 -7.55 -1.78 -5.27
N THR A 123 -7.15 -2.02 -6.51
CA THR A 123 -7.20 -3.36 -7.13
C THR A 123 -6.37 -4.37 -6.33
N ARG A 124 -5.16 -3.99 -5.91
CA ARG A 124 -4.30 -4.86 -5.08
C ARG A 124 -4.87 -5.08 -3.68
N GLU A 125 -5.51 -4.08 -3.09
CA GLU A 125 -6.18 -4.21 -1.80
C GLU A 125 -7.35 -5.20 -1.87
N ILE A 126 -8.20 -5.09 -2.87
CA ILE A 126 -9.30 -6.03 -3.11
C ILE A 126 -8.75 -7.44 -3.27
N GLY A 127 -7.75 -7.66 -4.13
CA GLY A 127 -7.16 -8.98 -4.37
C GLY A 127 -6.57 -9.60 -3.10
N ARG A 128 -5.93 -8.83 -2.24
CA ARG A 128 -5.43 -9.33 -0.95
C ARG A 128 -6.55 -9.72 0.01
N ASN A 129 -7.60 -8.89 0.09
CA ASN A 129 -8.76 -9.18 0.92
C ASN A 129 -9.47 -10.45 0.46
N GLU A 130 -9.59 -10.67 -0.86
CA GLU A 130 -10.13 -11.90 -1.43
C GLU A 130 -9.28 -13.12 -1.06
N LEU A 131 -7.95 -13.05 -1.22
CA LEU A 131 -7.04 -14.13 -0.85
C LEU A 131 -7.11 -14.43 0.66
N ALA A 132 -7.11 -13.41 1.50
CA ALA A 132 -7.25 -13.57 2.94
C ALA A 132 -8.58 -14.23 3.33
N ALA A 133 -9.67 -13.89 2.65
CA ALA A 133 -10.97 -14.52 2.85
C ALA A 133 -10.95 -16.01 2.45
N ILE A 134 -10.31 -16.35 1.33
CA ILE A 134 -10.14 -17.74 0.87
C ILE A 134 -9.33 -18.54 1.90
N GLU A 135 -8.21 -18.00 2.38
CA GLU A 135 -7.37 -18.64 3.40
C GLU A 135 -8.14 -18.85 4.71
N ALA A 136 -8.93 -17.87 5.14
CA ALA A 136 -9.77 -17.98 6.34
C ALA A 136 -10.84 -19.08 6.19
N LEU A 137 -11.44 -19.22 5.00
CA LEU A 137 -12.41 -20.27 4.71
C LEU A 137 -11.75 -21.65 4.71
N HIS A 138 -10.56 -21.81 4.16
CA HIS A 138 -9.79 -23.06 4.22
C HIS A 138 -9.47 -23.43 5.67
N ALA A 139 -8.95 -22.48 6.44
CA ALA A 139 -8.67 -22.72 7.87
C ALA A 139 -9.94 -23.10 8.66
N TYR A 140 -11.09 -22.50 8.33
CA TYR A 140 -12.37 -22.87 8.93
C TYR A 140 -12.78 -24.33 8.61
N VAL A 141 -12.65 -24.74 7.35
CA VAL A 141 -12.98 -26.10 6.91
C VAL A 141 -12.07 -27.13 7.62
N ASP A 142 -10.76 -26.86 7.67
CA ASP A 142 -9.79 -27.74 8.32
C ASP A 142 -10.05 -27.84 9.84
N ALA A 143 -10.39 -26.72 10.48
CA ALA A 143 -10.77 -26.69 11.88
C ALA A 143 -12.05 -27.48 12.14
N GLN A 144 -13.06 -27.39 11.27
CA GLN A 144 -14.29 -28.18 11.37
C GLN A 144 -14.03 -29.69 11.25
N GLN A 145 -13.16 -30.09 10.31
CA GLN A 145 -12.76 -31.49 10.16
C GLN A 145 -12.02 -32.01 11.40
N SER A 146 -11.10 -31.22 11.93
CA SER A 146 -10.37 -31.53 13.16
C SER A 146 -11.30 -31.64 14.36
N TYR A 147 -12.26 -30.74 14.50
CA TYR A 147 -13.28 -30.80 15.56
C TYR A 147 -14.17 -32.03 15.43
N PHE A 148 -14.59 -32.37 14.20
CA PHE A 148 -15.40 -33.56 13.92
C PHE A 148 -14.65 -34.85 14.26
N ALA A 149 -13.36 -34.92 13.96
CA ALA A 149 -12.54 -36.11 14.29
C ALA A 149 -12.52 -36.36 15.80
N MET A 150 -12.51 -35.29 16.62
CA MET A 150 -12.50 -35.40 18.10
C MET A 150 -13.90 -35.63 18.69
N ASN A 151 -14.95 -35.04 18.12
CA ASN A 151 -16.26 -34.94 18.77
C ASN A 151 -17.38 -35.67 18.02
N GLN A 152 -17.14 -36.22 16.82
CA GLN A 152 -18.11 -36.88 15.94
C GLN A 152 -19.31 -35.99 15.55
N LYS A 153 -19.11 -34.67 15.61
CA LYS A 153 -20.06 -33.64 15.23
C LYS A 153 -19.32 -32.37 14.87
N TYR A 154 -19.90 -31.54 14.03
CA TYR A 154 -19.35 -30.23 13.70
C TYR A 154 -19.61 -29.21 14.80
N ALA A 155 -18.64 -28.30 14.99
CA ALA A 155 -18.80 -27.19 15.91
C ALA A 155 -19.87 -26.21 15.41
N GLN A 156 -20.72 -25.76 16.34
CA GLN A 156 -21.78 -24.78 16.05
C GLN A 156 -21.36 -23.33 16.38
N LYS A 157 -20.13 -23.17 16.89
CA LYS A 157 -19.55 -21.88 17.27
C LYS A 157 -18.10 -21.79 16.79
N ILE A 158 -17.67 -20.60 16.44
CA ILE A 158 -16.27 -20.31 16.17
C ILE A 158 -15.50 -20.24 17.49
N VAL A 159 -15.94 -19.42 18.43
CA VAL A 159 -15.33 -19.30 19.76
C VAL A 159 -16.12 -20.12 20.77
N SER A 160 -15.41 -20.94 21.55
CA SER A 160 -16.01 -21.73 22.63
C SER A 160 -16.59 -20.85 23.73
N SER A 161 -17.62 -21.35 24.39
CA SER A 161 -18.12 -20.77 25.64
C SER A 161 -17.03 -20.85 26.73
N GLU A 162 -17.07 -19.91 27.66
CA GLU A 162 -16.10 -19.86 28.76
C GLU A 162 -16.03 -21.19 29.50
N GLY A 163 -14.84 -21.71 29.73
CA GLY A 163 -14.58 -22.97 30.36
C GLY A 163 -15.01 -24.24 29.59
N LYS A 164 -15.43 -24.10 28.34
CA LYS A 164 -15.86 -25.21 27.47
C LYS A 164 -14.99 -25.31 26.22
N LYS A 165 -15.10 -26.47 25.55
CA LYS A 165 -14.48 -26.75 24.24
C LYS A 165 -15.59 -27.04 23.21
N ASP A 166 -16.60 -26.19 23.13
CA ASP A 166 -17.82 -26.37 22.34
C ASP A 166 -17.82 -25.54 21.01
N GLY A 167 -16.65 -24.95 20.67
CA GLY A 167 -16.40 -24.22 19.44
C GLY A 167 -15.08 -24.63 18.80
N LEU A 168 -14.69 -23.96 17.72
CA LEU A 168 -13.44 -24.23 16.99
C LEU A 168 -12.21 -23.63 17.66
N TYR A 169 -12.39 -22.58 18.45
CA TYR A 169 -11.33 -21.88 19.17
C TYR A 169 -11.60 -21.82 20.68
N TRP A 170 -10.59 -22.11 21.46
CA TRP A 170 -10.48 -21.82 22.89
C TRP A 170 -9.03 -21.50 23.23
N PRO A 171 -8.76 -20.61 24.19
CA PRO A 171 -7.42 -20.32 24.65
C PRO A 171 -6.81 -21.58 25.32
N VAL A 172 -5.54 -21.81 25.03
CA VAL A 172 -4.78 -22.95 25.62
C VAL A 172 -3.54 -22.42 26.35
N ALA A 173 -3.14 -23.12 27.40
CA ALA A 173 -1.88 -22.85 28.10
C ALA A 173 -0.67 -23.37 27.31
N PRO A 174 0.55 -22.84 27.56
CA PRO A 174 1.76 -23.35 26.95
C PRO A 174 1.93 -24.86 27.17
N GLY A 175 2.09 -25.62 26.09
CA GLY A 175 2.24 -27.09 26.14
C GLY A 175 0.94 -27.89 26.04
N GLU A 176 -0.23 -27.23 26.00
CA GLU A 176 -1.50 -27.91 25.72
C GLU A 176 -1.72 -28.05 24.21
N THR A 177 -2.56 -29.02 23.83
CA THR A 177 -2.97 -29.22 22.45
C THR A 177 -3.76 -28.01 21.96
N PRO A 178 -3.35 -27.37 20.86
CA PRO A 178 -4.07 -26.21 20.29
C PRO A 178 -5.53 -26.55 19.99
N SER A 179 -6.40 -25.54 20.07
CA SER A 179 -7.77 -25.66 19.55
C SER A 179 -7.75 -25.80 18.01
N PRO A 180 -8.76 -26.43 17.41
CA PRO A 180 -8.79 -26.67 15.96
C PRO A 180 -8.48 -25.45 15.09
N LEU A 181 -8.96 -24.28 15.47
CA LEU A 181 -8.70 -23.02 14.79
C LEU A 181 -7.50 -22.24 15.36
N GLY A 182 -6.95 -22.68 16.50
CA GLY A 182 -5.90 -21.98 17.23
C GLY A 182 -4.66 -21.63 16.41
N PRO A 183 -4.09 -22.53 15.61
CA PRO A 183 -2.91 -22.25 14.80
C PRO A 183 -3.15 -21.18 13.70
N ALA A 184 -4.39 -21.10 13.20
CA ALA A 184 -4.79 -20.15 12.16
C ALA A 184 -5.41 -18.87 12.72
N PHE A 185 -5.78 -18.87 14.00
CA PHE A 185 -6.40 -17.73 14.67
C PHE A 185 -5.32 -16.85 15.31
N SER A 186 -4.64 -16.09 14.47
CA SER A 186 -3.87 -14.94 14.95
C SER A 186 -4.82 -13.77 15.11
N PRO A 187 -4.88 -13.08 16.27
CA PRO A 187 -5.59 -11.82 16.35
C PRO A 187 -5.05 -10.89 15.25
N PRO A 188 -5.89 -10.06 14.64
CA PRO A 188 -5.43 -9.14 13.61
C PRO A 188 -4.27 -8.34 14.19
N GLN A 189 -3.09 -8.57 13.63
CA GLN A 189 -1.92 -7.77 13.94
C GLN A 189 -2.27 -6.37 13.44
N SER A 190 -2.19 -5.37 14.30
CA SER A 190 -2.32 -3.96 13.96
C SER A 190 -1.12 -3.53 13.13
N GLY A 191 -1.12 -3.93 11.90
CA GLY A 191 -0.10 -3.71 10.89
C GLY A 191 -0.66 -4.20 9.58
N GLY A 192 -1.72 -3.56 9.11
CA GLY A 192 -2.18 -3.74 7.74
C GLY A 192 -1.03 -3.38 6.83
N GLY A 193 -0.38 -4.39 6.24
CA GLY A 193 0.63 -4.15 5.21
C GLY A 193 0.02 -3.22 4.18
N LEU A 194 0.75 -2.17 3.85
CA LEU A 194 0.27 -1.18 2.89
C LEU A 194 -0.05 -1.87 1.55
N PRO A 195 -1.17 -1.49 0.90
CA PRO A 195 -1.63 -2.11 -0.34
C PRO A 195 -0.58 -2.16 -1.46
N TRP A 196 0.46 -1.36 -1.34
CA TRP A 196 1.49 -1.17 -2.35
C TRP A 196 2.87 -1.75 -1.99
N LEU A 197 3.00 -2.49 -0.88
CA LEU A 197 4.26 -3.10 -0.46
C LEU A 197 4.28 -4.62 -0.63
N PRO A 198 5.46 -5.22 -0.85
CA PRO A 198 5.61 -6.65 -1.02
C PRO A 198 5.07 -7.41 0.19
N ILE A 199 4.26 -8.45 -0.05
CA ILE A 199 3.88 -9.40 0.98
C ILE A 199 5.14 -10.22 1.32
N PRO A 200 5.53 -10.36 2.59
CA PRO A 200 6.59 -11.29 2.94
C PRO A 200 6.15 -12.71 2.55
N HIS A 201 6.92 -13.35 1.67
CA HIS A 201 6.73 -14.79 1.45
C HIS A 201 7.13 -15.53 2.72
N PRO A 202 6.33 -16.50 3.21
CA PRO A 202 6.79 -17.39 4.27
C PRO A 202 8.09 -18.05 3.77
N ALA A 203 9.11 -18.00 4.62
CA ALA A 203 10.35 -18.73 4.36
C ALA A 203 10.01 -20.21 4.22
N GLY A 204 10.32 -20.77 3.05
CA GLY A 204 10.19 -22.20 2.77
C GLY A 204 11.22 -23.01 3.58
#